data_53e84b27cbd43443340ae4454d51cc85
#
_entry.id   53e84b27cbd43443340ae4454d51cc85
#
_cell.length_a   1.000
_cell.length_b   1.000
_cell.length_c   1.000
_cell.angle_alpha   90.00
_cell.angle_beta   90.00
_cell.angle_gamma   90.00
#
_symmetry.space_group_name_H-M   'P 1'
#
loop_
_entity.id
_entity.type
_entity.pdbx_description
1 polymer ?
#
loop_
_entity_poly.entity_id
_entity_poly.type
_entity_poly.pdbx_seq_one_letter_code
_entity_poly.pdbx_strand_id
1 'polypeptide(L)'
;PYHPNPAIAERYDCKVAIDKLVWDFRVNGSELCKRQLLEIIEDVVLRDIMLRECTMRLNGLKVVYQFCMQEHIEDLRYITQVQADKLEKYADTAYAKELAERELRECQKYLFCHAKNILWDSTVWYLERLHLEQYRVNPSNPVKKFSFMGIEKRENREILQEYMKYCLGVTH
;
A
#
# COMPACT_ATOMS: atom_id res chain seq x y z
N PRO A 1 5.72 15.71 -16.75
CA PRO A 1 4.53 14.98 -16.29
C PRO A 1 3.37 15.95 -16.09
N TYR A 2 2.19 15.57 -16.53
CA TYR A 2 0.99 16.40 -16.37
C TYR A 2 0.53 16.32 -14.91
N HIS A 3 0.38 17.46 -14.24
CA HIS A 3 -0.29 17.57 -12.96
C HIS A 3 -1.49 18.52 -13.12
N PRO A 4 -2.69 18.16 -12.63
CA PRO A 4 -3.90 18.96 -12.82
C PRO A 4 -3.83 20.32 -12.10
N ASN A 5 -3.01 20.46 -11.05
CA ASN A 5 -2.72 21.75 -10.43
C ASN A 5 -1.49 22.39 -11.10
N PRO A 6 -1.64 23.53 -11.84
CA PRO A 6 -0.55 24.19 -12.54
C PRO A 6 0.62 24.59 -11.63
N ALA A 7 0.33 25.07 -10.42
CA ALA A 7 1.37 25.48 -9.46
C ALA A 7 2.24 24.31 -8.99
N ILE A 8 1.69 23.09 -8.99
CA ILE A 8 2.44 21.88 -8.71
C ILE A 8 3.20 21.44 -9.96
N ALA A 9 2.58 21.50 -11.15
CA ALA A 9 3.24 21.18 -12.42
C ALA A 9 4.51 22.00 -12.64
N GLU A 10 4.47 23.30 -12.39
CA GLU A 10 5.63 24.19 -12.50
C GLU A 10 6.79 23.79 -11.56
N ARG A 11 6.51 23.23 -10.39
CA ARG A 11 7.55 22.73 -9.48
C ARG A 11 8.26 21.49 -10.02
N TYR A 12 7.61 20.70 -10.87
CA TYR A 12 8.16 19.50 -11.47
C TYR A 12 9.03 19.75 -12.70
N ASP A 13 8.79 20.83 -13.44
CA ASP A 13 9.45 21.08 -14.73
C ASP A 13 10.97 21.31 -14.63
N CYS A 14 11.46 21.63 -13.44
CA CYS A 14 12.86 22.07 -13.33
C CYS A 14 13.85 21.04 -12.77
N LYS A 15 13.42 19.90 -12.20
CA LYS A 15 14.35 19.13 -11.33
C LYS A 15 14.23 17.59 -11.35
N VAL A 16 13.33 17.00 -12.08
CA VAL A 16 13.15 15.52 -12.08
C VAL A 16 13.46 14.98 -13.47
N ALA A 17 14.41 14.06 -13.56
CA ALA A 17 14.65 13.32 -14.80
C ALA A 17 13.36 12.53 -15.13
N ILE A 18 12.71 12.91 -16.24
CA ILE A 18 11.41 12.36 -16.67
C ILE A 18 11.44 10.84 -16.78
N ASP A 19 12.53 10.29 -17.25
CA ASP A 19 12.80 8.85 -17.37
C ASP A 19 12.72 8.10 -16.05
N LYS A 20 12.98 8.73 -14.91
CA LYS A 20 12.83 8.12 -13.58
C LYS A 20 11.36 8.02 -13.13
N LEU A 21 10.48 8.83 -13.72
CA LEU A 21 9.05 8.87 -13.39
C LEU A 21 8.19 8.10 -14.40
N VAL A 22 8.78 7.60 -15.48
CA VAL A 22 8.04 6.80 -16.47
C VAL A 22 7.89 5.36 -15.96
N TRP A 23 6.67 4.88 -15.97
CA TRP A 23 6.29 3.55 -15.56
C TRP A 23 5.66 2.84 -16.75
N ASP A 24 6.19 1.68 -17.11
CA ASP A 24 5.69 0.93 -18.26
C ASP A 24 4.67 -0.13 -17.82
N PHE A 25 3.40 0.23 -17.79
CA PHE A 25 2.31 -0.68 -17.45
C PHE A 25 2.00 -1.73 -18.52
N ARG A 26 2.73 -1.76 -19.65
CA ARG A 26 2.62 -2.82 -20.68
C ARG A 26 3.35 -4.10 -20.29
N VAL A 27 4.18 -4.07 -19.26
CA VAL A 27 4.86 -5.25 -18.72
C VAL A 27 3.84 -6.29 -18.26
N ASN A 28 4.15 -7.58 -18.46
CA ASN A 28 3.29 -8.66 -17.99
C ASN A 28 3.10 -8.61 -16.47
N GLY A 29 1.87 -8.79 -16.03
CA GLY A 29 1.49 -8.74 -14.63
C GLY A 29 -0.03 -8.63 -14.46
N SER A 30 -0.51 -8.78 -13.24
CA SER A 30 -1.93 -8.68 -12.92
C SER A 30 -2.52 -7.32 -13.27
N GLU A 31 -3.58 -7.30 -14.07
CA GLU A 31 -4.31 -6.07 -14.41
C GLU A 31 -4.96 -5.43 -13.18
N LEU A 32 -5.35 -6.24 -12.19
CA LEU A 32 -5.87 -5.74 -10.93
C LEU A 32 -4.78 -5.01 -10.14
N CYS A 33 -3.61 -5.64 -9.97
CA CYS A 33 -2.48 -5.03 -9.28
C CYS A 33 -2.02 -3.73 -9.98
N LYS A 34 -1.97 -3.70 -11.30
CA LYS A 34 -1.64 -2.50 -12.08
C LYS A 34 -2.64 -1.36 -11.82
N ARG A 35 -3.95 -1.66 -11.82
CA ARG A 35 -4.98 -0.66 -11.51
C ARG A 35 -4.85 -0.11 -10.10
N GLN A 36 -4.62 -0.98 -9.11
CA GLN A 36 -4.39 -0.56 -7.73
C GLN A 36 -3.19 0.37 -7.62
N LEU A 37 -2.08 0.04 -8.26
CA LEU A 37 -0.88 0.88 -8.26
C LEU A 37 -1.11 2.22 -8.98
N LEU A 38 -1.82 2.21 -10.12
CA LEU A 38 -2.14 3.43 -10.84
C LEU A 38 -3.00 4.37 -9.99
N GLU A 39 -4.05 3.85 -9.36
CA GLU A 39 -4.92 4.62 -8.45
C GLU A 39 -4.13 5.25 -7.30
N ILE A 40 -3.19 4.50 -6.70
CA ILE A 40 -2.35 5.00 -5.61
C ILE A 40 -1.36 6.06 -6.11
N ILE A 41 -0.78 5.87 -7.29
CA ILE A 41 0.13 6.85 -7.91
C ILE A 41 -0.63 8.16 -8.20
N GLU A 42 -1.83 8.07 -8.74
CA GLU A 42 -2.69 9.24 -8.99
C GLU A 42 -3.01 9.95 -7.67
N ASP A 43 -3.39 9.23 -6.62
CA ASP A 43 -3.63 9.81 -5.29
C ASP A 43 -2.39 10.54 -4.76
N VAL A 44 -1.20 9.94 -4.87
CA VAL A 44 0.05 10.58 -4.42
C VAL A 44 0.35 11.86 -5.21
N VAL A 45 0.16 11.83 -6.53
CA VAL A 45 0.44 12.97 -7.41
C VAL A 45 -0.58 14.10 -7.22
N LEU A 46 -1.84 13.77 -6.91
CA LEU A 46 -2.91 14.74 -6.70
C LEU A 46 -2.88 15.40 -5.32
N ARG A 47 -2.17 14.83 -4.35
CA ARG A 47 -2.05 15.41 -3.01
C ARG A 47 -1.24 16.69 -3.03
N ASP A 48 -1.66 17.68 -2.25
CA ASP A 48 -0.89 18.90 -2.00
C ASP A 48 0.22 18.64 -0.96
N ILE A 49 1.25 17.91 -1.38
CA ILE A 49 2.44 17.60 -0.58
C ILE A 49 3.68 18.25 -1.19
N MET A 50 4.73 18.40 -0.38
CA MET A 50 6.00 18.94 -0.89
C MET A 50 6.57 18.07 -2.01
N LEU A 51 7.16 18.69 -3.03
CA LEU A 51 7.79 18.00 -4.16
C LEU A 51 8.76 16.89 -3.70
N ARG A 52 9.57 17.17 -2.69
CA ARG A 52 10.52 16.19 -2.14
C ARG A 52 9.80 14.94 -1.62
N GLU A 53 8.72 15.13 -0.89
CA GLU A 53 7.92 14.02 -0.34
C GLU A 53 7.27 13.22 -1.46
N CYS A 54 6.64 13.89 -2.42
CA CYS A 54 6.07 13.25 -3.59
C CYS A 54 7.10 12.41 -4.35
N THR A 55 8.30 12.98 -4.61
CA THR A 55 9.39 12.27 -5.28
C THR A 55 9.86 11.04 -4.49
N MET A 56 9.99 11.17 -3.17
CA MET A 56 10.37 10.04 -2.31
C MET A 56 9.32 8.92 -2.39
N ARG A 57 8.04 9.25 -2.31
CA ARG A 57 6.95 8.29 -2.42
C ARG A 57 6.94 7.60 -3.78
N LEU A 58 7.06 8.35 -4.86
CA LEU A 58 7.12 7.78 -6.21
C LEU A 58 8.32 6.86 -6.42
N ASN A 59 9.48 7.17 -5.84
CA ASN A 59 10.64 6.29 -5.88
C ASN A 59 10.39 4.98 -5.12
N GLY A 60 9.80 5.03 -3.94
CA GLY A 60 9.41 3.83 -3.19
C GLY A 60 8.37 2.99 -3.93
N LEU A 61 7.33 3.65 -4.48
CA LEU A 61 6.31 3.00 -5.30
C LEU A 61 6.88 2.34 -6.56
N LYS A 62 7.94 2.90 -7.16
CA LYS A 62 8.59 2.28 -8.33
C LYS A 62 9.21 0.93 -7.98
N VAL A 63 9.83 0.82 -6.81
CA VAL A 63 10.36 -0.47 -6.31
C VAL A 63 9.22 -1.45 -6.03
N VAL A 64 8.13 -0.98 -5.40
CA VAL A 64 6.92 -1.80 -5.18
C VAL A 64 6.35 -2.29 -6.51
N TYR A 65 6.27 -1.42 -7.52
CA TYR A 65 5.82 -1.80 -8.86
C TYR A 65 6.69 -2.91 -9.47
N GLN A 66 8.02 -2.74 -9.45
CA GLN A 66 8.96 -3.75 -9.97
C GLN A 66 8.78 -5.09 -9.26
N PHE A 67 8.71 -5.06 -7.93
CA PHE A 67 8.43 -6.23 -7.11
C PHE A 67 7.13 -6.92 -7.52
N CYS A 68 6.03 -6.17 -7.64
CA CYS A 68 4.73 -6.72 -7.98
C CYS A 68 4.73 -7.40 -9.36
N MET A 69 5.37 -6.79 -10.35
CA MET A 69 5.42 -7.34 -11.70
C MET A 69 6.30 -8.60 -11.77
N GLN A 70 7.45 -8.61 -11.10
CA GLN A 70 8.41 -9.72 -11.15
C GLN A 70 7.98 -10.92 -10.28
N GLU A 71 7.37 -10.68 -9.13
CA GLU A 71 6.87 -11.72 -8.25
C GLU A 71 5.42 -12.12 -8.57
N HIS A 72 4.85 -11.61 -9.68
CA HIS A 72 3.49 -11.92 -10.15
C HIS A 72 2.43 -11.70 -9.06
N ILE A 73 2.54 -10.59 -8.31
CA ILE A 73 1.54 -10.24 -7.30
C ILE A 73 0.22 -9.91 -7.99
N GLU A 74 -0.81 -10.66 -7.64
CA GLU A 74 -2.14 -10.48 -8.22
C GLU A 74 -2.89 -9.29 -7.60
N ASP A 75 -2.74 -9.13 -6.28
CA ASP A 75 -3.49 -8.15 -5.49
C ASP A 75 -2.69 -7.72 -4.26
N LEU A 76 -2.46 -6.42 -4.12
CA LEU A 76 -1.70 -5.82 -3.01
C LEU A 76 -2.34 -6.06 -1.63
N ARG A 77 -3.65 -6.31 -1.59
CA ARG A 77 -4.39 -6.55 -0.34
C ARG A 77 -4.04 -7.88 0.33
N TYR A 78 -3.54 -8.84 -0.44
CA TYR A 78 -3.31 -10.23 0.02
C TYR A 78 -1.84 -10.60 0.16
N ILE A 79 -0.93 -9.64 0.05
CA ILE A 79 0.51 -9.89 0.21
C ILE A 79 0.78 -10.48 1.60
N THR A 80 1.49 -11.62 1.62
CA THR A 80 1.98 -12.27 2.83
C THR A 80 3.35 -11.72 3.24
N GLN A 81 3.79 -12.02 4.47
CA GLN A 81 5.11 -11.60 4.95
C GLN A 81 6.24 -12.19 4.08
N VAL A 82 6.14 -13.47 3.72
CA VAL A 82 7.12 -14.14 2.84
C VAL A 82 7.24 -13.47 1.47
N GLN A 83 6.12 -12.99 0.95
CA GLN A 83 6.15 -12.21 -0.32
C GLN A 83 6.77 -10.83 -0.08
N ALA A 84 6.36 -10.12 0.99
CA ALA A 84 6.87 -8.79 1.30
C ALA A 84 8.40 -8.79 1.56
N ASP A 85 8.93 -9.85 2.19
CA ASP A 85 10.36 -9.99 2.44
C ASP A 85 11.20 -10.05 1.16
N LYS A 86 10.60 -10.46 0.04
CA LYS A 86 11.28 -10.46 -1.26
C LYS A 86 11.48 -9.06 -1.84
N LEU A 87 10.79 -8.04 -1.31
CA LEU A 87 10.89 -6.65 -1.77
C LEU A 87 12.34 -6.15 -1.77
N GLU A 88 13.17 -6.61 -0.82
CA GLU A 88 14.57 -6.23 -0.72
C GLU A 88 15.40 -6.55 -1.97
N LYS A 89 15.02 -7.56 -2.76
CA LYS A 89 15.73 -7.94 -4.00
C LYS A 89 15.63 -6.87 -5.10
N TYR A 90 14.66 -5.97 -4.97
CA TYR A 90 14.34 -4.93 -5.96
C TYR A 90 14.82 -3.54 -5.55
N ALA A 91 15.42 -3.45 -4.36
CA ALA A 91 15.94 -2.19 -3.82
C ALA A 91 17.47 -2.16 -3.90
N ASP A 92 18.02 -1.18 -4.60
CA ASP A 92 19.46 -1.05 -4.81
C ASP A 92 20.21 -0.63 -3.53
N THR A 93 19.52 -0.06 -2.56
CA THR A 93 20.08 0.46 -1.31
C THR A 93 19.16 0.18 -0.13
N ALA A 94 19.73 0.17 1.10
CA ALA A 94 18.94 0.05 2.32
C ALA A 94 17.87 1.16 2.43
N TYR A 95 18.18 2.37 2.01
CA TYR A 95 17.22 3.48 1.99
C TYR A 95 16.07 3.23 1.00
N ALA A 96 16.36 2.73 -0.21
CA ALA A 96 15.33 2.38 -1.19
C ALA A 96 14.42 1.26 -0.67
N LYS A 97 15.00 0.28 0.06
CA LYS A 97 14.24 -0.79 0.74
C LYS A 97 13.29 -0.20 1.77
N GLU A 98 13.76 0.66 2.67
CA GLU A 98 12.94 1.30 3.69
C GLU A 98 11.77 2.10 3.09
N LEU A 99 12.06 2.87 2.03
CA LEU A 99 11.04 3.60 1.28
C LEU A 99 10.00 2.64 0.68
N ALA A 100 10.44 1.58 0.02
CA ALA A 100 9.55 0.63 -0.63
C ALA A 100 8.67 -0.12 0.39
N GLU A 101 9.24 -0.55 1.52
CA GLU A 101 8.47 -1.16 2.61
C GLU A 101 7.43 -0.20 3.20
N ARG A 102 7.79 1.08 3.33
CA ARG A 102 6.84 2.11 3.76
C ARG A 102 5.71 2.26 2.75
N GLU A 103 6.05 2.41 1.47
CA GLU A 103 5.03 2.60 0.43
C GLU A 103 4.16 1.35 0.23
N LEU A 104 4.69 0.14 0.39
CA LEU A 104 3.88 -1.08 0.38
C LEU A 104 2.82 -1.06 1.50
N ARG A 105 3.21 -0.66 2.71
CA ARG A 105 2.25 -0.48 3.82
C ARG A 105 1.21 0.60 3.54
N GLU A 106 1.63 1.71 2.94
CA GLU A 106 0.71 2.79 2.54
C GLU A 106 -0.25 2.34 1.44
N CYS A 107 0.21 1.53 0.48
CA CYS A 107 -0.65 0.92 -0.55
C CYS A 107 -1.74 0.05 0.09
N GLN A 108 -1.36 -0.85 1.00
CA GLN A 108 -2.32 -1.71 1.71
C GLN A 108 -3.31 -0.88 2.53
N LYS A 109 -2.80 0.17 3.21
CA LYS A 109 -3.64 1.09 3.98
C LYS A 109 -4.64 1.82 3.08
N TYR A 110 -4.17 2.39 1.97
CA TYR A 110 -5.01 3.09 1.01
C TYR A 110 -6.14 2.20 0.52
N LEU A 111 -5.80 1.01 0.01
CA LEU A 111 -6.79 0.07 -0.53
C LEU A 111 -7.81 -0.39 0.51
N PHE A 112 -7.41 -0.57 1.77
CA PHE A 112 -8.32 -0.96 2.84
C PHE A 112 -9.24 0.20 3.26
N CYS A 113 -8.67 1.39 3.45
CA CYS A 113 -9.41 2.54 3.98
C CYS A 113 -10.37 3.18 2.96
N HIS A 114 -10.02 3.13 1.66
CA HIS A 114 -10.84 3.74 0.60
C HIS A 114 -11.77 2.76 -0.12
N ALA A 115 -11.73 1.48 0.24
CA ALA A 115 -12.67 0.50 -0.30
C ALA A 115 -14.13 0.86 0.03
N LYS A 116 -15.04 0.60 -0.90
CA LYS A 116 -16.48 0.81 -0.69
C LYS A 116 -17.00 0.06 0.54
N ASN A 117 -16.57 -1.20 0.68
CA ASN A 117 -16.92 -2.06 1.81
C ASN A 117 -15.65 -2.41 2.61
N ILE A 118 -15.81 -2.83 3.87
CA ILE A 118 -14.69 -3.32 4.67
C ILE A 118 -14.20 -4.64 4.07
N LEU A 119 -12.91 -4.70 3.77
CA LEU A 119 -12.26 -5.85 3.14
C LEU A 119 -11.74 -6.81 4.21
N TRP A 120 -12.65 -7.59 4.79
CA TRP A 120 -12.36 -8.51 5.90
C TRP A 120 -11.40 -9.65 5.55
N ASP A 121 -11.22 -9.93 4.28
CA ASP A 121 -10.29 -10.93 3.74
C ASP A 121 -8.87 -10.39 3.49
N SER A 122 -8.66 -9.06 3.63
CA SER A 122 -7.34 -8.44 3.49
C SER A 122 -6.35 -8.94 4.55
N THR A 123 -5.07 -9.04 4.18
CA THR A 123 -4.01 -9.46 5.11
C THR A 123 -3.71 -8.45 6.21
N VAL A 124 -4.16 -7.20 6.06
CA VAL A 124 -4.01 -6.15 7.08
C VAL A 124 -5.33 -5.40 7.24
N TRP A 125 -5.77 -5.22 8.48
CA TRP A 125 -6.94 -4.40 8.81
C TRP A 125 -6.51 -3.14 9.56
N TYR A 126 -6.95 -1.99 9.10
CA TYR A 126 -6.66 -0.70 9.72
C TYR A 126 -7.83 -0.24 10.59
N LEU A 127 -7.57 -0.02 11.88
CA LEU A 127 -8.62 0.24 12.88
C LEU A 127 -9.35 1.56 12.64
N GLU A 128 -8.71 2.53 11.99
CA GLU A 128 -9.34 3.80 11.62
C GLU A 128 -10.58 3.61 10.70
N ARG A 129 -10.58 2.54 9.89
CA ARG A 129 -11.71 2.19 9.01
C ARG A 129 -12.80 1.40 9.71
N LEU A 130 -12.46 0.69 10.80
CA LEU A 130 -13.38 -0.21 11.49
C LEU A 130 -14.31 0.52 12.46
N HIS A 131 -14.07 1.82 12.72
CA HIS A 131 -14.88 2.66 13.63
C HIS A 131 -15.13 2.00 15.00
N LEU A 132 -14.12 1.32 15.55
CA LEU A 132 -14.22 0.69 16.87
C LEU A 132 -14.43 1.74 17.95
N GLU A 133 -15.27 1.43 18.92
CA GLU A 133 -15.54 2.33 20.03
C GLU A 133 -14.27 2.63 20.83
N GLN A 134 -14.08 3.90 21.18
CA GLN A 134 -12.82 4.41 21.77
C GLN A 134 -12.40 3.67 23.05
N TYR A 135 -13.34 3.21 23.88
CA TYR A 135 -13.02 2.50 25.12
C TYR A 135 -12.40 1.09 24.89
N ARG A 136 -12.45 0.57 23.65
CA ARG A 136 -11.79 -0.69 23.25
C ARG A 136 -10.33 -0.48 22.83
N VAL A 137 -9.89 0.77 22.73
CA VAL A 137 -8.52 1.10 22.33
C VAL A 137 -7.74 1.53 23.56
N ASN A 138 -6.59 0.89 23.83
CA ASN A 138 -5.70 1.33 24.90
C ASN A 138 -5.08 2.69 24.52
N PRO A 139 -5.40 3.79 25.25
CA PRO A 139 -4.90 5.12 24.89
C PRO A 139 -3.38 5.26 25.03
N SER A 140 -2.76 4.47 25.93
CA SER A 140 -1.31 4.51 26.15
C SER A 140 -0.50 3.75 25.09
N ASN A 141 -1.13 2.80 24.41
CA ASN A 141 -0.51 2.04 23.31
C ASN A 141 -1.57 1.69 22.28
N PRO A 142 -1.98 2.64 21.43
CA PRO A 142 -3.05 2.40 20.47
C PRO A 142 -2.60 1.43 19.40
N VAL A 143 -3.28 0.30 19.33
CA VAL A 143 -3.16 -0.61 18.18
C VAL A 143 -3.77 0.10 16.98
N LYS A 144 -3.00 0.28 15.90
CA LYS A 144 -3.46 0.97 14.69
C LYS A 144 -3.95 0.02 13.62
N LYS A 145 -3.51 -1.23 13.66
CA LYS A 145 -3.83 -2.26 12.67
C LYS A 145 -3.70 -3.67 13.24
N PHE A 146 -4.44 -4.61 12.66
CA PHE A 146 -4.19 -6.05 12.80
C PHE A 146 -3.51 -6.54 11.53
N SER A 147 -2.42 -7.31 11.68
CA SER A 147 -1.69 -7.88 10.56
C SER A 147 -1.76 -9.40 10.61
N PHE A 148 -2.25 -9.99 9.53
CA PHE A 148 -2.33 -11.43 9.31
C PHE A 148 -1.30 -11.89 8.26
N MET A 149 -0.38 -11.01 7.86
CA MET A 149 0.63 -11.28 6.81
C MET A 149 1.53 -12.46 7.16
N GLY A 150 1.81 -12.69 8.45
CA GLY A 150 2.60 -13.83 8.93
C GLY A 150 1.92 -15.19 8.83
N ILE A 151 0.63 -15.22 8.42
CA ILE A 151 -0.11 -16.47 8.27
C ILE A 151 -0.18 -16.80 6.78
N GLU A 152 0.69 -17.69 6.33
CA GLU A 152 0.83 -18.02 4.91
C GLU A 152 -0.38 -18.79 4.37
N LYS A 153 -0.86 -19.79 5.11
CA LYS A 153 -2.01 -20.60 4.69
C LYS A 153 -3.29 -19.79 4.76
N ARG A 154 -3.96 -19.66 3.63
CA ARG A 154 -5.18 -18.87 3.49
C ARG A 154 -6.27 -19.33 4.46
N GLU A 155 -6.48 -20.65 4.59
CA GLU A 155 -7.52 -21.21 5.46
C GLU A 155 -7.28 -20.83 6.92
N ASN A 156 -6.02 -20.91 7.40
CA ASN A 156 -5.68 -20.54 8.77
C ASN A 156 -5.88 -19.03 9.00
N ARG A 157 -5.58 -18.22 8.01
CA ARG A 157 -5.80 -16.77 8.07
C ARG A 157 -7.29 -16.44 8.15
N GLU A 158 -8.12 -17.06 7.32
CA GLU A 158 -9.57 -16.88 7.33
C GLU A 158 -10.18 -17.28 8.69
N ILE A 159 -9.76 -18.40 9.28
CA ILE A 159 -10.21 -18.82 10.62
C ILE A 159 -9.87 -17.76 11.68
N LEU A 160 -8.63 -17.26 11.67
CA LEU A 160 -8.22 -16.23 12.64
C LEU A 160 -8.95 -14.91 12.40
N GLN A 161 -9.19 -14.54 11.15
CA GLN A 161 -9.94 -13.34 10.80
C GLN A 161 -11.41 -13.44 11.30
N GLU A 162 -12.07 -14.57 11.15
CA GLU A 162 -13.41 -14.79 11.69
C GLU A 162 -13.42 -14.72 13.23
N TYR A 163 -12.45 -15.34 13.88
CA TYR A 163 -12.30 -15.23 15.34
C TYR A 163 -12.08 -13.77 15.78
N MET A 164 -11.25 -13.01 15.07
CA MET A 164 -11.02 -11.60 15.37
C MET A 164 -12.28 -10.76 15.17
N LYS A 165 -13.08 -11.00 14.13
CA LYS A 165 -14.39 -10.34 13.96
C LYS A 165 -15.29 -10.58 15.16
N TYR A 166 -15.39 -11.83 15.61
CA TYR A 166 -16.14 -12.17 16.82
C TYR A 166 -15.66 -11.39 18.04
N CYS A 167 -14.34 -11.36 18.29
CA CYS A 167 -13.75 -10.58 19.39
C CYS A 167 -14.03 -9.08 19.31
N LEU A 168 -14.09 -8.52 18.10
CA LEU A 168 -14.39 -7.13 17.87
C LEU A 168 -15.90 -6.81 17.95
N GLY A 169 -16.74 -7.82 18.11
CA GLY A 169 -18.21 -7.67 18.14
C GLY A 169 -18.78 -7.29 16.78
N VAL A 170 -18.10 -7.61 15.70
CA VAL A 170 -18.59 -7.49 14.34
C VAL A 170 -19.28 -8.81 14.00
N THR A 171 -20.56 -8.89 14.33
CA THR A 171 -21.42 -10.00 13.90
C THR A 171 -22.14 -9.62 12.61
N HIS A 172 -22.27 -10.58 11.71
CA HIS A 172 -23.06 -10.45 10.48
C HIS A 172 -24.56 -10.35 10.78
#